data_c024a3d99037213cea1af247391cea1e
#
_entry.id   c024a3d99037213cea1af247391cea1e
#
_cell.length_a   1.000
_cell.length_b   1.000
_cell.length_c   1.000
_cell.angle_alpha   90.00
_cell.angle_beta   90.00
_cell.angle_gamma   90.00
#
_symmetry.space_group_name_H-M   'P 1'
#
loop_
_entity.id
_entity.type
_entity.pdbx_description
1 polymer ?
#
loop_
_entity_poly.entity_id
_entity_poly.type
_entity_poly.pdbx_seq_one_letter_code
_entity_poly.pdbx_strand_id
1 'polypeptide(L)'
;MIGNNPVALVYYRAGYSPADFKNTEAKKGRELIEHSSTIQTPDLWMQLAGMKKIQQALTLPEILNQFAPKPWIPQMASTFVKMHSLVEDTQAPGESLKAMDLANKNPESWVLKPQREGGGNNYFDKKMIQKLNNMTPSELKAHVLMERIRPRSHSAWLMVQGQSDYTSCVSEIGRYGVLLANRGTIELNSDCGYLVRTKSEDVNEGGVCAGYSCLNTLCLEEKGVP
;
A
#
# COMPACT_ATOMS: atom_id res chain seq x y z
N MET A 1 25.37 -13.23 -11.94
CA MET A 1 26.74 -12.72 -11.70
C MET A 1 26.87 -11.34 -12.29
N ILE A 2 27.60 -10.45 -11.65
CA ILE A 2 27.99 -9.14 -12.20
C ILE A 2 29.49 -9.21 -12.42
N GLY A 3 29.92 -9.25 -13.68
CA GLY A 3 31.29 -9.67 -14.01
C GLY A 3 31.53 -11.09 -13.50
N ASN A 4 32.59 -11.26 -12.70
CA ASN A 4 32.93 -12.55 -12.09
C ASN A 4 32.38 -12.75 -10.66
N ASN A 5 31.62 -11.78 -10.14
CA ASN A 5 31.10 -11.83 -8.76
C ASN A 5 29.69 -12.42 -8.74
N PRO A 6 29.43 -13.44 -7.89
CA PRO A 6 28.10 -13.93 -7.67
C PRO A 6 27.25 -12.87 -6.97
N VAL A 7 25.98 -12.73 -7.37
CA VAL A 7 25.00 -11.85 -6.72
C VAL A 7 24.30 -12.64 -5.63
N ALA A 8 24.43 -12.23 -4.39
CA ALA A 8 23.80 -12.88 -3.25
C ALA A 8 22.33 -12.41 -3.08
N LEU A 9 22.08 -11.13 -3.29
CA LEU A 9 20.75 -10.52 -3.08
C LEU A 9 20.45 -9.48 -4.16
N VAL A 10 19.20 -9.48 -4.63
CA VAL A 10 18.63 -8.45 -5.49
C VAL A 10 17.56 -7.70 -4.72
N TYR A 11 17.76 -6.39 -4.52
CA TYR A 11 16.78 -5.50 -3.92
C TYR A 11 16.06 -4.71 -5.00
N TYR A 12 14.76 -4.95 -5.15
CA TYR A 12 13.94 -4.28 -6.15
C TYR A 12 13.44 -2.93 -5.63
N ARG A 13 13.89 -1.85 -6.30
CA ARG A 13 13.37 -0.48 -6.11
C ARG A 13 12.43 -0.06 -7.23
N ALA A 14 12.28 -0.89 -8.25
CA ALA A 14 11.42 -0.74 -9.42
C ALA A 14 11.06 -2.15 -9.93
N GLY A 15 10.30 -2.25 -11.02
CA GLY A 15 9.88 -3.53 -11.56
C GLY A 15 8.55 -4.01 -10.97
N TYR A 16 7.71 -3.06 -10.49
CA TYR A 16 6.39 -3.31 -9.94
C TYR A 16 5.27 -3.25 -10.96
N SER A 17 5.55 -2.73 -12.15
CA SER A 17 4.56 -2.61 -13.20
C SER A 17 5.13 -3.00 -14.57
N PRO A 18 4.29 -3.40 -15.55
CA PRO A 18 4.75 -3.67 -16.89
C PRO A 18 5.49 -2.51 -17.56
N ALA A 19 5.21 -1.27 -17.17
CA ALA A 19 5.85 -0.07 -17.67
C ALA A 19 7.34 0.04 -17.29
N ASP A 20 7.77 -0.66 -16.23
CA ASP A 20 9.17 -0.69 -15.80
C ASP A 20 10.04 -1.54 -16.74
N PHE A 21 9.41 -2.44 -17.52
CA PHE A 21 10.09 -3.34 -18.46
C PHE A 21 9.97 -2.80 -19.89
N LYS A 22 10.83 -1.82 -20.20
CA LYS A 22 10.75 -1.04 -21.45
C LYS A 22 11.09 -1.84 -22.72
N ASN A 23 11.79 -2.94 -22.59
CA ASN A 23 12.23 -3.77 -23.71
C ASN A 23 12.25 -5.26 -23.34
N THR A 24 12.51 -6.10 -24.32
CA THR A 24 12.56 -7.56 -24.17
C THR A 24 13.72 -8.00 -23.27
N GLU A 25 14.84 -7.31 -23.33
CA GLU A 25 16.04 -7.61 -22.54
C GLU A 25 15.78 -7.41 -21.05
N ALA A 26 15.06 -6.34 -20.66
CA ALA A 26 14.67 -6.11 -19.29
C ALA A 26 13.74 -7.22 -18.75
N LYS A 27 12.80 -7.70 -19.58
CA LYS A 27 11.92 -8.83 -19.23
C LYS A 27 12.71 -10.12 -19.04
N LYS A 28 13.60 -10.44 -19.98
CA LYS A 28 14.49 -11.62 -19.91
C LYS A 28 15.42 -11.53 -18.69
N GLY A 29 15.92 -10.33 -18.37
CA GLY A 29 16.73 -10.10 -17.19
C GLY A 29 15.96 -10.40 -15.91
N ARG A 30 14.71 -9.97 -15.80
CA ARG A 30 13.84 -10.30 -14.67
C ARG A 30 13.60 -11.81 -14.58
N GLU A 31 13.27 -12.46 -15.67
CA GLU A 31 13.03 -13.89 -15.76
C GLU A 31 14.28 -14.69 -15.32
N LEU A 32 15.46 -14.26 -15.79
CA LEU A 32 16.74 -14.88 -15.38
C LEU A 32 16.96 -14.78 -13.86
N ILE A 33 16.64 -13.65 -13.24
CA ILE A 33 16.76 -13.47 -11.79
C ILE A 33 15.77 -14.37 -11.07
N GLU A 34 14.51 -14.46 -11.52
CA GLU A 34 13.48 -15.33 -10.91
C GLU A 34 13.89 -16.82 -10.93
N HIS A 35 14.60 -17.26 -11.95
CA HIS A 35 15.12 -18.63 -12.05
C HIS A 35 16.47 -18.85 -11.35
N SER A 36 17.05 -17.83 -10.77
CA SER A 36 18.34 -17.92 -10.07
C SER A 36 18.20 -18.37 -8.63
N SER A 37 19.30 -18.71 -7.98
CA SER A 37 19.37 -18.96 -6.54
C SER A 37 19.56 -17.69 -5.71
N THR A 38 19.47 -16.51 -6.33
CA THR A 38 19.66 -15.22 -5.67
C THR A 38 18.47 -14.91 -4.74
N ILE A 39 18.74 -14.45 -3.53
CA ILE A 39 17.70 -13.93 -2.65
C ILE A 39 17.10 -12.68 -3.28
N GLN A 40 15.77 -12.59 -3.33
CA GLN A 40 15.07 -11.46 -3.89
C GLN A 40 14.25 -10.75 -2.83
N THR A 41 14.26 -9.41 -2.83
CA THR A 41 13.48 -8.61 -1.89
C THR A 41 12.85 -7.38 -2.58
N PRO A 42 11.52 -7.32 -2.68
CA PRO A 42 10.60 -8.44 -2.48
C PRO A 42 10.74 -9.47 -3.60
N ASP A 43 10.47 -10.74 -3.31
CA ASP A 43 10.25 -11.73 -4.35
C ASP A 43 8.88 -11.50 -5.02
N LEU A 44 8.58 -12.26 -6.07
CA LEU A 44 7.33 -12.14 -6.81
C LEU A 44 6.09 -12.37 -5.92
N TRP A 45 6.15 -13.33 -4.99
CA TRP A 45 5.04 -13.65 -4.10
C TRP A 45 4.78 -12.53 -3.09
N MET A 46 5.84 -11.97 -2.50
CA MET A 46 5.71 -10.83 -1.59
C MET A 46 5.21 -9.58 -2.30
N GLN A 47 5.64 -9.36 -3.54
CA GLN A 47 5.13 -8.27 -4.37
C GLN A 47 3.63 -8.43 -4.64
N LEU A 48 3.18 -9.64 -5.01
CA LEU A 48 1.76 -9.93 -5.23
C LEU A 48 0.95 -9.81 -3.93
N ALA A 49 1.48 -10.29 -2.80
CA ALA A 49 0.82 -10.20 -1.49
C ALA A 49 0.57 -8.74 -1.05
N GLY A 50 1.43 -7.80 -1.47
CA GLY A 50 1.28 -6.37 -1.18
C GLY A 50 0.22 -5.65 -2.01
N MET A 51 -0.37 -6.27 -3.03
CA MET A 51 -1.34 -5.63 -3.92
C MET A 51 -2.64 -5.25 -3.21
N LYS A 52 -3.27 -4.15 -3.65
CA LYS A 52 -4.54 -3.66 -3.07
C LYS A 52 -5.67 -4.69 -3.16
N LYS A 53 -5.69 -5.53 -4.20
CA LYS A 53 -6.69 -6.60 -4.34
C LYS A 53 -6.54 -7.68 -3.26
N ILE A 54 -5.32 -8.01 -2.87
CA ILE A 54 -5.07 -8.93 -1.76
C ILE A 54 -5.48 -8.30 -0.43
N GLN A 55 -5.15 -7.01 -0.22
CA GLN A 55 -5.61 -6.27 0.96
C GLN A 55 -7.15 -6.26 1.03
N GLN A 56 -7.85 -6.03 -0.08
CA GLN A 56 -9.30 -6.10 -0.16
C GLN A 56 -9.82 -7.50 0.21
N ALA A 57 -9.24 -8.56 -0.35
CA ALA A 57 -9.64 -9.94 -0.03
C ALA A 57 -9.49 -10.23 1.46
N LEU A 58 -8.42 -9.75 2.10
CA LEU A 58 -8.18 -9.94 3.54
C LEU A 58 -9.16 -9.15 4.44
N THR A 59 -9.94 -8.22 3.91
CA THR A 59 -11.03 -7.58 4.68
C THR A 59 -12.25 -8.50 4.84
N LEU A 60 -12.33 -9.58 4.08
CA LEU A 60 -13.39 -10.57 4.18
C LEU A 60 -13.06 -11.57 5.30
N PRO A 61 -13.95 -11.72 6.31
CA PRO A 61 -13.67 -12.58 7.47
C PRO A 61 -13.33 -14.03 7.10
N GLU A 62 -14.00 -14.60 6.10
CA GLU A 62 -13.77 -15.97 5.61
C GLU A 62 -12.38 -16.15 4.97
N ILE A 63 -11.83 -15.11 4.39
CA ILE A 63 -10.46 -15.12 3.85
C ILE A 63 -9.45 -14.90 4.97
N LEU A 64 -9.66 -13.89 5.81
CA LEU A 64 -8.75 -13.58 6.92
C LEU A 64 -8.59 -14.77 7.88
N ASN A 65 -9.67 -15.51 8.14
CA ASN A 65 -9.67 -16.73 8.96
C ASN A 65 -8.73 -17.83 8.48
N GLN A 66 -8.32 -17.82 7.21
CA GLN A 66 -7.38 -18.80 6.65
C GLN A 66 -5.92 -18.47 6.95
N PHE A 67 -5.62 -17.22 7.26
CA PHE A 67 -4.25 -16.71 7.37
C PHE A 67 -3.88 -16.20 8.76
N ALA A 68 -4.86 -15.85 9.60
CA ALA A 68 -4.62 -15.28 10.91
C ALA A 68 -5.08 -16.21 12.05
N PRO A 69 -4.36 -16.23 13.18
CA PRO A 69 -4.83 -16.92 14.37
C PRO A 69 -6.20 -16.40 14.84
N LYS A 70 -7.14 -17.29 15.07
CA LYS A 70 -8.54 -16.93 15.43
C LYS A 70 -8.66 -15.87 16.54
N PRO A 71 -7.87 -15.92 17.64
CA PRO A 71 -7.97 -14.91 18.71
C PRO A 71 -7.63 -13.47 18.27
N TRP A 72 -6.85 -13.32 17.19
CA TRP A 72 -6.40 -12.00 16.72
C TRP A 72 -7.31 -11.37 15.67
N ILE A 73 -8.18 -12.19 15.05
CA ILE A 73 -9.02 -11.74 13.94
C ILE A 73 -9.89 -10.53 14.28
N PRO A 74 -10.60 -10.47 15.43
CA PRO A 74 -11.42 -9.31 15.76
C PRO A 74 -10.59 -8.03 15.89
N GLN A 75 -9.42 -8.12 16.50
CA GLN A 75 -8.51 -6.98 16.64
C GLN A 75 -7.94 -6.54 15.29
N MET A 76 -7.53 -7.47 14.44
CA MET A 76 -7.05 -7.17 13.09
C MET A 76 -8.14 -6.52 12.25
N ALA A 77 -9.32 -7.13 12.20
CA ALA A 77 -10.45 -6.63 11.42
C ALA A 77 -10.89 -5.22 11.85
N SER A 78 -10.78 -4.88 13.13
CA SER A 78 -11.12 -3.55 13.65
C SER A 78 -10.19 -2.44 13.14
N THR A 79 -9.02 -2.78 12.61
CA THR A 79 -8.07 -1.82 12.04
C THR A 79 -8.21 -1.65 10.53
N PHE A 80 -9.05 -2.46 9.89
CA PHE A 80 -9.25 -2.40 8.45
C PHE A 80 -10.31 -1.36 8.08
N VAL A 81 -10.04 -0.60 7.04
CA VAL A 81 -11.06 0.23 6.39
C VAL A 81 -11.79 -0.58 5.33
N LYS A 82 -12.99 -0.15 4.96
CA LYS A 82 -13.78 -0.82 3.93
C LYS A 82 -13.11 -0.72 2.58
N MET A 83 -13.11 -1.82 1.86
CA MET A 83 -12.58 -1.91 0.49
C MET A 83 -13.58 -2.67 -0.38
N HIS A 84 -13.91 -2.11 -1.54
CA HIS A 84 -14.91 -2.65 -2.46
C HIS A 84 -14.30 -2.98 -3.81
N SER A 85 -14.74 -4.10 -4.39
CA SER A 85 -14.47 -4.43 -5.79
C SER A 85 -15.31 -3.52 -6.70
N LEU A 86 -14.70 -3.10 -7.81
CA LEU A 86 -15.38 -2.33 -8.86
C LEU A 86 -15.89 -3.23 -10.00
N VAL A 87 -15.69 -4.51 -9.88
CA VAL A 87 -16.21 -5.52 -10.82
C VAL A 87 -17.03 -6.54 -10.06
N GLU A 88 -17.98 -7.12 -10.76
CA GLU A 88 -18.81 -8.17 -10.19
C GLU A 88 -17.95 -9.36 -9.80
N ASP A 89 -18.16 -9.87 -8.61
CA ASP A 89 -17.48 -11.02 -8.07
C ASP A 89 -18.54 -12.09 -7.76
N THR A 90 -18.31 -13.31 -8.20
CA THR A 90 -19.23 -14.44 -7.94
C THR A 90 -19.37 -14.75 -6.45
N GLN A 91 -18.35 -14.41 -5.65
CA GLN A 91 -18.35 -14.58 -4.18
C GLN A 91 -18.97 -13.40 -3.44
N ALA A 92 -19.15 -12.24 -4.10
CA ALA A 92 -19.73 -11.04 -3.52
C ALA A 92 -20.62 -10.32 -4.56
N PRO A 93 -21.78 -10.92 -4.92
CA PRO A 93 -22.66 -10.32 -5.94
C PRO A 93 -23.24 -8.98 -5.48
N GLY A 94 -23.30 -8.02 -6.40
CA GLY A 94 -23.79 -6.67 -6.15
C GLY A 94 -22.76 -5.70 -5.52
N GLU A 95 -21.57 -6.13 -5.16
CA GLU A 95 -20.55 -5.27 -4.56
C GLU A 95 -20.07 -4.17 -5.51
N SER A 96 -19.99 -4.43 -6.81
CA SER A 96 -19.58 -3.43 -7.80
C SER A 96 -20.59 -2.28 -7.92
N LEU A 97 -21.88 -2.59 -7.94
CA LEU A 97 -22.96 -1.58 -7.98
C LEU A 97 -22.98 -0.78 -6.69
N LYS A 98 -22.82 -1.43 -5.55
CA LYS A 98 -22.71 -0.79 -4.25
C LYS A 98 -21.50 0.16 -4.18
N ALA A 99 -20.35 -0.25 -4.68
CA ALA A 99 -19.16 0.58 -4.73
C ALA A 99 -19.38 1.86 -5.55
N MET A 100 -20.00 1.76 -6.72
CA MET A 100 -20.32 2.90 -7.56
C MET A 100 -21.33 3.85 -6.89
N ASP A 101 -22.35 3.32 -6.24
CA ASP A 101 -23.34 4.11 -5.49
C ASP A 101 -22.68 4.85 -4.30
N LEU A 102 -21.84 4.20 -3.53
CA LEU A 102 -21.09 4.77 -2.42
C LEU A 102 -20.17 5.92 -2.90
N ALA A 103 -19.42 5.69 -3.98
CA ALA A 103 -18.53 6.70 -4.54
C ALA A 103 -19.31 7.95 -5.00
N ASN A 104 -20.44 7.76 -5.66
CA ASN A 104 -21.25 8.87 -6.16
C ASN A 104 -21.96 9.65 -5.05
N LYS A 105 -22.44 8.98 -4.00
CA LYS A 105 -23.14 9.63 -2.88
C LYS A 105 -22.22 10.46 -1.99
N ASN A 106 -21.03 9.94 -1.69
CA ASN A 106 -20.11 10.58 -0.75
C ASN A 106 -18.66 10.51 -1.27
N PRO A 107 -18.30 11.19 -2.35
CA PRO A 107 -16.99 11.07 -3.00
C PRO A 107 -15.82 11.41 -2.07
N GLU A 108 -16.02 12.30 -1.11
CA GLU A 108 -15.00 12.71 -0.13
C GLU A 108 -14.65 11.62 0.89
N SER A 109 -15.49 10.59 1.01
CA SER A 109 -15.29 9.48 1.93
C SER A 109 -14.52 8.30 1.32
N TRP A 110 -14.19 8.40 0.04
CA TRP A 110 -13.59 7.31 -0.71
C TRP A 110 -12.33 7.74 -1.45
N VAL A 111 -11.49 6.77 -1.78
CA VAL A 111 -10.34 6.91 -2.65
C VAL A 111 -10.28 5.73 -3.61
N LEU A 112 -10.05 6.03 -4.88
CA LEU A 112 -9.85 5.03 -5.91
C LEU A 112 -8.35 4.74 -6.04
N LYS A 113 -7.95 3.49 -5.79
CA LYS A 113 -6.56 3.07 -5.77
C LYS A 113 -6.27 2.04 -6.87
N PRO A 114 -5.27 2.28 -7.72
CA PRO A 114 -4.80 1.27 -8.68
C PRO A 114 -3.95 0.19 -7.99
N GLN A 115 -3.73 -0.92 -8.71
CA GLN A 115 -2.76 -1.97 -8.33
C GLN A 115 -1.33 -1.51 -8.64
N ARG A 116 -0.91 -0.40 -8.04
CA ARG A 116 0.43 0.20 -8.20
C ARG A 116 1.00 0.57 -6.85
N GLU A 117 2.30 0.41 -6.73
CA GLU A 117 3.06 0.93 -5.62
C GLU A 117 3.46 2.40 -5.86
N GLY A 118 3.78 3.11 -4.77
CA GLY A 118 4.17 4.52 -4.80
C GLY A 118 3.01 5.51 -4.67
N GLY A 119 3.32 6.75 -4.34
CA GLY A 119 2.36 7.86 -4.24
C GLY A 119 2.05 8.48 -5.59
N GLY A 120 1.01 9.32 -5.63
CA GLY A 120 0.65 10.10 -6.83
C GLY A 120 -0.23 9.36 -7.84
N ASN A 121 -0.70 8.14 -7.51
CA ASN A 121 -1.52 7.34 -8.41
C ASN A 121 -2.99 7.22 -7.95
N ASN A 122 -3.36 7.87 -6.86
CA ASN A 122 -4.70 7.77 -6.30
C ASN A 122 -5.62 8.85 -6.89
N TYR A 123 -6.91 8.54 -6.95
CA TYR A 123 -7.92 9.50 -7.38
C TYR A 123 -8.85 9.81 -6.21
N PHE A 124 -9.09 11.09 -5.97
CA PHE A 124 -9.90 11.61 -4.87
C PHE A 124 -11.05 12.47 -5.40
N ASP A 125 -12.12 12.57 -4.65
CA ASP A 125 -13.22 13.51 -4.81
C ASP A 125 -13.76 13.52 -6.27
N LYS A 126 -13.97 14.68 -6.85
CA LYS A 126 -14.50 14.84 -8.23
C LYS A 126 -13.63 14.13 -9.29
N LYS A 127 -12.29 14.11 -9.11
CA LYS A 127 -11.40 13.41 -10.04
C LYS A 127 -11.62 11.91 -9.99
N MET A 128 -11.94 11.35 -8.83
CA MET A 128 -12.28 9.95 -8.66
C MET A 128 -13.55 9.61 -9.47
N ILE A 129 -14.62 10.40 -9.32
CA ILE A 129 -15.87 10.19 -10.05
C ILE A 129 -15.66 10.30 -11.57
N GLN A 130 -14.94 11.33 -12.01
CA GLN A 130 -14.61 11.48 -13.44
C GLN A 130 -13.83 10.26 -13.98
N LYS A 131 -12.87 9.75 -13.21
CA LYS A 131 -12.11 8.57 -13.62
C LYS A 131 -13.00 7.34 -13.67
N LEU A 132 -13.79 7.06 -12.64
CA LEU A 132 -14.71 5.91 -12.56
C LEU A 132 -15.68 5.87 -13.76
N ASN A 133 -16.27 6.99 -14.13
CA ASN A 133 -17.24 7.08 -15.22
C ASN A 133 -16.63 6.84 -16.61
N ASN A 134 -15.31 6.94 -16.75
CA ASN A 134 -14.59 6.75 -18.01
C ASN A 134 -13.73 5.50 -18.05
N MET A 135 -13.79 4.64 -17.00
CA MET A 135 -13.00 3.41 -16.94
C MET A 135 -13.58 2.32 -17.83
N THR A 136 -12.69 1.64 -18.54
CA THR A 136 -13.01 0.38 -19.19
C THR A 136 -13.18 -0.74 -18.14
N PRO A 137 -13.85 -1.86 -18.49
CA PRO A 137 -13.95 -3.01 -17.59
C PRO A 137 -12.59 -3.57 -17.13
N SER A 138 -11.58 -3.48 -17.98
CA SER A 138 -10.20 -3.90 -17.65
C SER A 138 -9.56 -2.96 -16.61
N GLU A 139 -9.77 -1.65 -16.73
CA GLU A 139 -9.27 -0.68 -15.76
C GLU A 139 -9.99 -0.84 -14.40
N LEU A 140 -11.31 -1.08 -14.40
CA LEU A 140 -12.06 -1.33 -13.17
C LEU A 140 -11.49 -2.54 -12.39
N LYS A 141 -11.12 -3.63 -13.09
CA LYS A 141 -10.45 -4.81 -12.48
C LYS A 141 -9.12 -4.46 -11.81
N ALA A 142 -8.42 -3.47 -12.34
CA ALA A 142 -7.11 -3.03 -11.85
C ALA A 142 -7.19 -1.98 -10.72
N HIS A 143 -8.39 -1.69 -10.21
CA HIS A 143 -8.58 -0.71 -9.14
C HIS A 143 -9.45 -1.26 -8.02
N VAL A 144 -9.37 -0.63 -6.86
CA VAL A 144 -10.26 -0.85 -5.72
C VAL A 144 -10.78 0.49 -5.22
N LEU A 145 -12.03 0.51 -4.76
CA LEU A 145 -12.59 1.63 -4.00
C LEU A 145 -12.31 1.38 -2.51
N MET A 146 -11.62 2.29 -1.87
CA MET A 146 -11.20 2.17 -0.48
C MET A 146 -11.76 3.34 0.33
N GLU A 147 -12.25 3.07 1.54
CA GLU A 147 -12.65 4.11 2.48
C GLU A 147 -11.44 4.98 2.83
N ARG A 148 -11.65 6.30 2.84
CA ARG A 148 -10.60 7.27 3.12
C ARG A 148 -10.30 7.30 4.60
N ILE A 149 -9.05 7.01 4.96
CA ILE A 149 -8.56 7.13 6.33
C ILE A 149 -8.44 8.62 6.67
N ARG A 150 -9.05 9.03 7.79
CA ARG A 150 -8.97 10.40 8.32
C ARG A 150 -8.21 10.37 9.64
N PRO A 151 -6.88 10.51 9.61
CA PRO A 151 -6.07 10.53 10.82
C PRO A 151 -6.34 11.82 11.61
N ARG A 152 -6.05 11.78 12.90
CA ARG A 152 -6.10 12.97 13.75
C ARG A 152 -4.97 13.93 13.34
N SER A 153 -5.31 15.19 13.13
CA SER A 153 -4.34 16.25 12.89
C SER A 153 -3.65 16.72 14.18
N HIS A 154 -2.44 17.22 14.01
CA HIS A 154 -1.64 17.83 15.07
C HIS A 154 -0.71 18.87 14.45
N SER A 155 -0.25 19.85 15.24
CA SER A 155 0.71 20.83 14.75
C SER A 155 2.14 20.28 14.81
N ALA A 156 2.89 20.47 13.73
CA ALA A 156 4.29 20.05 13.66
C ALA A 156 5.11 20.95 12.72
N TRP A 157 6.42 20.95 12.92
CA TRP A 157 7.35 21.50 11.96
C TRP A 157 7.57 20.51 10.81
N LEU A 158 7.35 20.97 9.58
CA LEU A 158 7.74 20.26 8.37
C LEU A 158 8.97 20.92 7.76
N MET A 159 9.99 20.13 7.45
CA MET A 159 11.15 20.58 6.70
C MET A 159 11.14 19.91 5.33
N VAL A 160 10.85 20.68 4.30
CA VAL A 160 10.83 20.24 2.90
C VAL A 160 11.74 21.14 2.08
N GLN A 161 12.71 20.55 1.37
CA GLN A 161 13.63 21.25 0.51
C GLN A 161 14.38 22.44 1.19
N GLY A 162 14.71 22.27 2.48
CA GLY A 162 15.42 23.28 3.26
C GLY A 162 14.55 24.43 3.80
N GLN A 163 13.24 24.40 3.54
CA GLN A 163 12.28 25.33 4.13
C GLN A 163 11.56 24.65 5.28
N SER A 164 11.38 25.34 6.38
CA SER A 164 10.64 24.86 7.56
C SER A 164 9.34 25.65 7.71
N ASP A 165 8.25 24.93 7.90
CA ASP A 165 6.92 25.47 8.13
C ASP A 165 6.26 24.80 9.33
N TYR A 166 5.60 25.58 10.19
CA TYR A 166 4.82 25.06 11.32
C TYR A 166 3.35 25.08 10.97
N THR A 167 2.78 23.92 10.72
CA THR A 167 1.44 23.79 10.15
C THR A 167 0.66 22.63 10.75
N SER A 168 -0.63 22.55 10.41
CA SER A 168 -1.45 21.38 10.73
C SER A 168 -1.03 20.19 9.87
N CYS A 169 -0.73 19.08 10.53
CA CYS A 169 -0.13 17.89 9.96
C CYS A 169 -0.90 16.64 10.30
N VAL A 170 -0.69 15.61 9.48
CA VAL A 170 -1.06 14.23 9.78
C VAL A 170 0.17 13.34 9.68
N SER A 171 0.26 12.37 10.61
CA SER A 171 1.39 11.44 10.65
C SER A 171 0.94 10.01 10.41
N GLU A 172 1.78 9.27 9.71
CA GLU A 172 1.67 7.83 9.50
C GLU A 172 2.83 7.14 10.20
N ILE A 173 2.55 6.19 11.08
CA ILE A 173 3.55 5.38 11.76
C ILE A 173 3.58 4.02 11.06
N GLY A 174 4.64 3.74 10.33
CA GLY A 174 4.88 2.45 9.71
C GLY A 174 5.68 1.55 10.63
N ARG A 175 5.19 0.33 10.89
CA ARG A 175 5.98 -0.74 11.50
C ARG A 175 6.52 -1.61 10.37
N TYR A 176 7.77 -1.99 10.46
CA TYR A 176 8.45 -2.78 9.44
C TYR A 176 8.85 -4.14 10.00
N GLY A 177 8.57 -5.17 9.20
CA GLY A 177 9.01 -6.52 9.46
C GLY A 177 9.97 -7.01 8.39
N VAL A 178 10.81 -7.97 8.73
CA VAL A 178 11.58 -8.75 7.77
C VAL A 178 11.13 -10.20 7.80
N LEU A 179 10.91 -10.76 6.63
CA LEU A 179 10.60 -12.17 6.44
C LEU A 179 11.67 -12.79 5.53
N LEU A 180 12.29 -13.86 6.01
CA LEU A 180 13.13 -14.73 5.19
C LEU A 180 12.50 -16.12 5.19
N ALA A 181 12.18 -16.61 4.01
CA ALA A 181 11.62 -17.95 3.83
C ALA A 181 12.39 -18.72 2.76
N ASN A 182 12.53 -20.02 2.98
CA ASN A 182 13.17 -20.93 2.04
C ASN A 182 12.27 -22.16 1.85
N ARG A 183 11.79 -22.38 0.64
CA ARG A 183 10.93 -23.51 0.26
C ARG A 183 9.79 -23.77 1.25
N GLY A 184 9.12 -22.72 1.69
CA GLY A 184 7.99 -22.79 2.63
C GLY A 184 8.37 -22.83 4.11
N THR A 185 9.67 -22.90 4.44
CA THR A 185 10.15 -22.78 5.81
C THR A 185 10.49 -21.33 6.12
N ILE A 186 9.93 -20.79 7.20
CA ILE A 186 10.25 -19.45 7.68
C ILE A 186 11.51 -19.55 8.53
N GLU A 187 12.60 -18.95 8.07
CA GLU A 187 13.89 -18.90 8.76
C GLU A 187 14.04 -17.65 9.63
N LEU A 188 13.40 -16.54 9.21
CA LEU A 188 13.35 -15.30 9.97
C LEU A 188 11.99 -14.62 9.77
N ASN A 189 11.38 -14.21 10.88
CA ASN A 189 10.22 -13.33 10.89
C ASN A 189 10.32 -12.43 12.11
N SER A 190 10.77 -11.20 11.91
CA SER A 190 11.06 -10.29 13.03
C SER A 190 10.66 -8.85 12.71
N ASP A 191 10.44 -8.10 13.79
CA ASP A 191 10.25 -6.66 13.75
C ASP A 191 11.58 -5.96 13.46
N CYS A 192 11.57 -5.01 12.53
CA CYS A 192 12.72 -4.18 12.15
C CYS A 192 12.57 -2.71 12.57
N GLY A 193 11.60 -2.40 13.44
CA GLY A 193 11.41 -1.06 13.94
C GLY A 193 10.28 -0.28 13.25
N TYR A 194 10.35 1.04 13.34
CA TYR A 194 9.30 1.91 12.82
C TYR A 194 9.85 3.13 12.10
N LEU A 195 8.99 3.77 11.32
CA LEU A 195 9.25 5.03 10.64
C LEU A 195 8.02 5.92 10.77
N VAL A 196 8.22 7.20 11.02
CA VAL A 196 7.16 8.20 11.04
C VAL A 196 7.26 9.07 9.80
N ARG A 197 6.17 9.15 9.04
CA ARG A 197 6.05 10.04 7.89
C ARG A 197 4.97 11.07 8.20
N THR A 198 5.34 12.34 8.11
CA THR A 198 4.45 13.46 8.42
C THR A 198 4.30 14.35 7.19
N LYS A 199 3.10 14.81 6.96
CA LYS A 199 2.75 15.70 5.85
C LYS A 199 1.74 16.74 6.31
N SER A 200 1.60 17.84 5.55
CA SER A 200 0.48 18.76 5.74
C SER A 200 -0.87 18.05 5.62
N GLU A 201 -1.81 18.41 6.45
CA GLU A 201 -3.19 17.90 6.44
C GLU A 201 -3.89 18.12 5.09
N ASP A 202 -3.54 19.20 4.39
CA ASP A 202 -4.11 19.56 3.08
C ASP A 202 -3.62 18.69 1.93
N VAL A 203 -2.58 17.89 2.15
CA VAL A 203 -1.99 17.02 1.12
C VAL A 203 -2.63 15.64 1.16
N ASN A 204 -3.33 15.26 0.08
CA ASN A 204 -3.98 13.96 -0.02
C ASN A 204 -3.01 12.80 -0.20
N GLU A 205 -1.95 12.99 -0.96
CA GLU A 205 -0.95 11.95 -1.25
C GLU A 205 0.08 11.82 -0.13
N GLY A 206 0.72 10.63 -0.07
CA GLY A 206 1.80 10.34 0.85
C GLY A 206 3.07 9.89 0.12
N GLY A 207 4.17 9.90 0.82
CA GLY A 207 5.46 9.40 0.31
C GLY A 207 6.58 10.44 0.41
N VAL A 208 7.65 10.05 1.08
CA VAL A 208 8.83 10.90 1.26
C VAL A 208 9.58 11.08 -0.05
N CYS A 209 9.81 9.99 -0.78
CA CYS A 209 10.52 10.04 -2.07
C CYS A 209 9.77 10.83 -3.15
N ALA A 210 8.45 10.93 -3.04
CA ALA A 210 7.61 11.72 -3.94
C ALA A 210 7.48 13.19 -3.51
N GLY A 211 8.08 13.58 -2.38
CA GLY A 211 8.07 14.95 -1.88
C GLY A 211 6.79 15.39 -1.16
N TYR A 212 5.87 14.46 -0.89
CA TYR A 212 4.61 14.75 -0.18
C TYR A 212 4.73 14.73 1.33
N SER A 213 5.70 13.98 1.87
CA SER A 213 5.91 13.80 3.31
C SER A 213 7.37 13.99 3.67
N CYS A 214 7.64 14.32 4.91
CA CYS A 214 8.99 14.26 5.48
C CYS A 214 9.07 13.15 6.55
N LEU A 215 10.30 12.73 6.85
CA LEU A 215 10.57 11.87 7.99
C LEU A 215 10.46 12.68 9.28
N ASN A 216 9.86 12.06 10.29
CA ASN A 216 9.68 12.66 11.60
C ASN A 216 9.99 11.64 12.70
N THR A 217 9.92 12.05 13.95
CA THR A 217 10.07 11.20 15.13
C THR A 217 8.82 11.28 15.99
N LEU A 218 8.61 10.26 16.84
CA LEU A 218 7.56 10.32 17.86
C LEU A 218 7.99 11.25 18.98
N CYS A 219 7.10 12.14 19.37
CA CYS A 219 7.17 12.85 20.65
C CYS A 219 6.16 12.19 21.58
N LEU A 220 6.64 11.54 22.63
CA LEU A 220 5.80 10.91 23.64
C LEU A 220 5.62 11.89 24.78
N GLU A 221 4.37 12.23 25.09
CA GLU A 221 4.00 13.00 26.26
C GLU A 221 3.46 12.05 27.34
N GLU A 222 3.96 12.18 28.56
CA GLU A 222 3.33 11.51 29.70
C GLU A 222 1.92 12.08 29.88
N LYS A 223 0.93 11.20 29.80
CA LYS A 223 -0.41 11.59 30.27
C LYS A 223 -0.28 11.88 31.74
N GLY A 224 -0.42 13.15 32.13
CA GLY A 224 -0.54 13.51 33.51
C GLY A 224 -1.60 12.59 34.14
N VAL A 225 -1.21 11.91 35.22
CA VAL A 225 -2.15 11.15 36.04
C VAL A 225 -3.17 12.19 36.52
N PRO A 226 -4.49 11.99 36.32
CA PRO A 226 -5.52 12.91 36.75
C PRO A 226 -5.54 13.04 38.28
#